data_00874f9c35a554c6bc3a99b1bde911f8
#
_entry.id   00874f9c35a554c6bc3a99b1bde911f8
#
_cell.length_a   1.000
_cell.length_b   1.000
_cell.length_c   1.000
_cell.angle_alpha   90.00
_cell.angle_beta   90.00
_cell.angle_gamma   90.00
#
_symmetry.space_group_name_H-M   'P 1'
#
loop_
_entity.id
_entity.type
_entity.pdbx_description
1 polymer ?
#
loop_
_entity_poly.entity_id
_entity_poly.type
_entity_poly.pdbx_seq_one_letter_code
_entity_poly.pdbx_strand_id
1 'polypeptide(L)'
;HILARRQRQMCIRDRFILHDGPPYANGDIHLGHSVNKILKDIVIKTKTLQGFDAPYVPGWDCHGLPIELNVEKKFGRDSDTVKDKSKFISACREYALSQIENQKKDFIRLGVLGDWENSYKSLDSSFEADTVRSLGRIVTNGHLQKGEKPVHFCYDCKSALAEAEVEYEDKVSKSIDVGFKVKKDSLVKLSAAFSKEIDSCSFVIWTTTPWTIPANAAVSIGPELKYTLCSSKFGNLILA
;
A
#
# COMPACT_ATOMS: atom_id res chain seq x y z
N HIS A 1 -50.60 -6.90 0.82
CA HIS A 1 -49.20 -6.58 1.24
C HIS A 1 -48.32 -6.09 0.10
N ILE A 2 -48.43 -6.64 -1.13
CA ILE A 2 -47.61 -6.22 -2.31
C ILE A 2 -48.05 -4.84 -2.84
N LEU A 3 -49.35 -4.56 -2.86
CA LEU A 3 -49.87 -3.25 -3.26
C LEU A 3 -49.47 -2.12 -2.28
N ALA A 4 -49.49 -2.42 -0.96
CA ALA A 4 -49.01 -1.46 0.03
C ALA A 4 -47.51 -1.19 -0.05
N ARG A 5 -46.69 -2.16 -0.53
CA ARG A 5 -45.26 -1.94 -0.85
C ARG A 5 -45.08 -1.05 -2.07
N ARG A 6 -45.87 -1.24 -3.16
CA ARG A 6 -45.79 -0.37 -4.37
C ARG A 6 -46.29 1.04 -4.07
N GLN A 7 -47.34 1.22 -3.30
CA GLN A 7 -47.81 2.55 -2.87
C GLN A 7 -46.79 3.30 -2.00
N ARG A 8 -46.06 2.57 -1.13
CA ARG A 8 -45.01 3.15 -0.32
C ARG A 8 -43.78 3.56 -1.16
N GLN A 9 -43.55 2.94 -2.32
CA GLN A 9 -42.49 3.32 -3.27
C GLN A 9 -42.86 4.55 -4.13
N MET A 10 -44.14 4.91 -4.22
CA MET A 10 -44.60 6.08 -4.98
C MET A 10 -44.60 7.40 -4.17
N CYS A 11 -44.43 7.35 -2.85
CA CYS A 11 -44.25 8.56 -2.05
C CYS A 11 -42.80 9.04 -2.20
N ILE A 12 -42.61 10.34 -2.45
CA ILE A 12 -41.29 10.99 -2.41
C ILE A 12 -40.72 10.75 -1.01
N ARG A 13 -39.64 10.00 -0.95
CA ARG A 13 -38.94 9.67 0.29
C ARG A 13 -37.55 10.25 0.23
N ASP A 14 -37.09 10.70 1.38
CA ASP A 14 -35.70 11.08 1.52
C ASP A 14 -34.82 9.84 1.22
N ARG A 15 -33.83 10.05 0.37
CA ARG A 15 -32.93 9.01 -0.04
C ARG A 15 -31.78 8.89 0.94
N PHE A 16 -31.52 7.67 1.38
CA PHE A 16 -30.37 7.33 2.21
C PHE A 16 -29.43 6.42 1.43
N ILE A 17 -28.24 6.88 1.14
CA ILE A 17 -27.23 6.11 0.40
C ILE A 17 -26.10 5.73 1.35
N LEU A 18 -25.91 4.43 1.51
CA LEU A 18 -24.76 3.86 2.18
C LEU A 18 -23.80 3.32 1.12
N HIS A 19 -22.66 3.99 0.96
CA HIS A 19 -21.63 3.53 0.03
C HIS A 19 -20.97 2.25 0.53
N ASP A 20 -20.76 1.29 -0.37
CA ASP A 20 -20.03 0.07 -0.05
C ASP A 20 -18.52 0.32 -0.10
N GLY A 21 -17.80 -0.02 0.97
CA GLY A 21 -16.36 -0.26 0.89
C GLY A 21 -16.19 -1.64 0.27
N PRO A 22 -15.75 -1.71 -1.00
CA PRO A 22 -15.80 -2.95 -1.75
C PRO A 22 -14.78 -3.95 -1.22
N PRO A 23 -15.16 -5.22 -1.02
CA PRO A 23 -14.19 -6.26 -0.71
C PRO A 23 -13.29 -6.53 -1.92
N TYR A 24 -12.12 -7.07 -1.65
CA TYR A 24 -11.22 -7.57 -2.67
C TYR A 24 -11.83 -8.80 -3.35
N ALA A 25 -11.79 -8.83 -4.70
CA ALA A 25 -12.20 -9.97 -5.48
C ALA A 25 -11.13 -11.08 -5.47
N ASN A 26 -10.78 -11.57 -4.28
CA ASN A 26 -9.68 -12.49 -4.06
C ASN A 26 -9.93 -13.42 -2.86
N GLY A 27 -10.11 -14.71 -3.14
CA GLY A 27 -10.35 -15.75 -2.14
C GLY A 27 -11.75 -15.74 -1.53
N ASP A 28 -11.95 -16.62 -0.56
CA ASP A 28 -13.21 -16.78 0.15
C ASP A 28 -13.44 -15.62 1.13
N ILE A 29 -14.72 -15.41 1.49
CA ILE A 29 -15.04 -14.45 2.53
C ILE A 29 -14.54 -14.94 3.88
N HIS A 30 -14.10 -14.01 4.71
CA HIS A 30 -13.72 -14.28 6.09
C HIS A 30 -14.61 -13.50 7.07
N LEU A 31 -14.43 -13.73 8.36
CA LEU A 31 -15.27 -13.14 9.40
C LEU A 31 -15.32 -11.59 9.32
N GLY A 32 -14.22 -10.94 8.97
CA GLY A 32 -14.19 -9.47 8.78
C GLY A 32 -15.10 -9.00 7.65
N HIS A 33 -15.17 -9.72 6.53
CA HIS A 33 -16.13 -9.46 5.45
C HIS A 33 -17.56 -9.64 5.92
N SER A 34 -17.84 -10.71 6.67
CA SER A 34 -19.18 -11.00 7.20
C SER A 34 -19.65 -9.91 8.14
N VAL A 35 -18.82 -9.49 9.10
CA VAL A 35 -19.14 -8.40 10.04
C VAL A 35 -19.44 -7.10 9.28
N ASN A 36 -18.59 -6.71 8.34
CA ASN A 36 -18.77 -5.49 7.56
C ASN A 36 -20.10 -5.49 6.79
N LYS A 37 -20.39 -6.56 6.07
CA LYS A 37 -21.62 -6.66 5.26
C LYS A 37 -22.87 -6.76 6.09
N ILE A 38 -22.85 -7.51 7.20
CA ILE A 38 -24.01 -7.63 8.11
C ILE A 38 -24.31 -6.29 8.78
N LEU A 39 -23.31 -5.54 9.24
CA LEU A 39 -23.51 -4.22 9.83
C LEU A 39 -24.14 -3.24 8.82
N LYS A 40 -23.66 -3.23 7.57
CA LYS A 40 -24.29 -2.44 6.50
C LYS A 40 -25.72 -2.85 6.23
N ASP A 41 -25.99 -4.13 6.18
CA ASP A 41 -27.35 -4.66 5.97
C ASP A 41 -28.30 -4.25 7.10
N ILE A 42 -27.85 -4.27 8.35
CA ILE A 42 -28.61 -3.78 9.50
C ILE A 42 -28.94 -2.29 9.33
N VAL A 43 -27.98 -1.47 8.95
CA VAL A 43 -28.19 -0.04 8.71
C VAL A 43 -29.21 0.19 7.58
N ILE A 44 -29.06 -0.47 6.46
CA ILE A 44 -29.98 -0.36 5.30
C ILE A 44 -31.40 -0.80 5.68
N LYS A 45 -31.54 -1.95 6.34
CA LYS A 45 -32.84 -2.44 6.81
C LYS A 45 -33.50 -1.48 7.80
N THR A 46 -32.72 -0.94 8.74
CA THR A 46 -33.21 0.05 9.71
C THR A 46 -33.69 1.33 9.01
N LYS A 47 -32.91 1.86 8.07
CA LYS A 47 -33.31 3.05 7.28
C LYS A 47 -34.54 2.80 6.44
N THR A 48 -34.66 1.64 5.83
CA THR A 48 -35.86 1.23 5.08
C THR A 48 -37.08 1.16 5.99
N LEU A 49 -36.95 0.59 7.20
CA LEU A 49 -38.02 0.54 8.19
C LEU A 49 -38.45 1.92 8.70
N GLN A 50 -37.51 2.85 8.82
CA GLN A 50 -37.76 4.26 9.16
C GLN A 50 -38.43 5.04 8.03
N GLY A 51 -38.62 4.45 6.86
CA GLY A 51 -39.34 5.06 5.73
C GLY A 51 -38.44 5.68 4.67
N PHE A 52 -37.12 5.60 4.75
CA PHE A 52 -36.22 6.06 3.73
C PHE A 52 -36.24 5.17 2.49
N ASP A 53 -35.93 5.77 1.30
CA ASP A 53 -35.48 5.04 0.13
C ASP A 53 -33.99 4.73 0.33
N ALA A 54 -33.67 3.51 0.78
CA ALA A 54 -32.31 3.11 1.12
C ALA A 54 -31.80 1.99 0.20
N PRO A 55 -31.44 2.29 -1.08
CA PRO A 55 -30.85 1.31 -1.97
C PRO A 55 -29.45 0.96 -1.51
N TYR A 56 -29.09 -0.32 -1.61
CA TYR A 56 -27.72 -0.77 -1.38
C TYR A 56 -27.18 -1.44 -2.62
N VAL A 57 -26.14 -0.85 -3.20
CA VAL A 57 -25.44 -1.38 -4.36
C VAL A 57 -24.09 -1.91 -3.88
N PRO A 58 -23.89 -3.23 -3.84
CA PRO A 58 -22.60 -3.81 -3.47
C PRO A 58 -21.55 -3.57 -4.56
N GLY A 59 -20.28 -3.63 -4.17
CA GLY A 59 -19.18 -3.48 -5.11
C GLY A 59 -18.02 -4.41 -4.82
N TRP A 60 -17.08 -4.50 -5.76
CA TRP A 60 -15.83 -5.24 -5.64
C TRP A 60 -14.64 -4.46 -6.14
N ASP A 61 -13.53 -4.57 -5.39
CA ASP A 61 -12.21 -4.16 -5.84
C ASP A 61 -11.53 -5.33 -6.56
N CYS A 62 -11.14 -5.11 -7.81
CA CYS A 62 -10.77 -6.18 -8.74
C CYS A 62 -9.34 -6.07 -9.27
N HIS A 63 -8.51 -5.20 -8.71
CA HIS A 63 -7.16 -4.93 -9.18
C HIS A 63 -6.13 -5.15 -8.09
N GLY A 64 -4.87 -5.35 -8.48
CA GLY A 64 -3.71 -5.28 -7.61
C GLY A 64 -2.98 -6.59 -7.41
N LEU A 65 -1.89 -6.47 -6.69
CA LEU A 65 -0.88 -7.51 -6.48
C LEU A 65 -1.42 -8.85 -5.96
N PRO A 66 -2.39 -8.91 -5.01
CA PRO A 66 -2.88 -10.19 -4.52
C PRO A 66 -3.56 -11.05 -5.60
N ILE A 67 -4.27 -10.42 -6.53
CA ILE A 67 -4.90 -11.11 -7.68
C ILE A 67 -3.82 -11.61 -8.64
N GLU A 68 -2.86 -10.74 -8.98
CA GLU A 68 -1.74 -11.05 -9.88
C GLU A 68 -0.91 -12.22 -9.35
N LEU A 69 -0.57 -12.22 -8.07
CA LEU A 69 0.18 -13.33 -7.43
C LEU A 69 -0.56 -14.65 -7.46
N ASN A 70 -1.89 -14.66 -7.32
CA ASN A 70 -2.66 -15.89 -7.41
C ASN A 70 -2.73 -16.42 -8.85
N VAL A 71 -2.80 -15.54 -9.83
CA VAL A 71 -2.72 -15.92 -11.25
C VAL A 71 -1.32 -16.44 -11.58
N GLU A 72 -0.25 -15.77 -11.12
CA GLU A 72 1.12 -16.27 -11.27
C GLU A 72 1.32 -17.66 -10.63
N LYS A 73 0.78 -17.88 -9.42
CA LYS A 73 0.83 -19.18 -8.76
C LYS A 73 0.09 -20.27 -9.56
N LYS A 74 -1.05 -19.92 -10.17
CA LYS A 74 -1.87 -20.86 -10.94
C LYS A 74 -1.23 -21.26 -12.25
N PHE A 75 -0.65 -20.34 -12.99
CA PHE A 75 -0.11 -20.57 -14.33
C PHE A 75 1.41 -20.79 -14.36
N GLY A 76 2.13 -20.37 -13.30
CA GLY A 76 3.59 -20.32 -13.24
C GLY A 76 4.16 -19.04 -13.85
N ARG A 77 5.15 -18.45 -13.18
CA ARG A 77 5.79 -17.18 -13.59
C ARG A 77 6.40 -17.21 -14.99
N ASP A 78 6.85 -18.38 -15.42
CA ASP A 78 7.52 -18.56 -16.71
C ASP A 78 6.59 -18.98 -17.85
N SER A 79 5.30 -19.10 -17.57
CA SER A 79 4.30 -19.48 -18.58
C SER A 79 4.07 -18.36 -19.61
N ASP A 80 3.64 -18.74 -20.82
CA ASP A 80 3.27 -17.80 -21.88
C ASP A 80 2.14 -16.86 -21.43
N THR A 81 1.23 -17.35 -20.58
CA THR A 81 0.13 -16.54 -20.03
C THR A 81 0.65 -15.40 -19.17
N VAL A 82 1.67 -15.63 -18.34
CA VAL A 82 2.22 -14.60 -17.43
C VAL A 82 3.19 -13.68 -18.17
N LYS A 83 3.94 -14.18 -19.15
CA LYS A 83 4.87 -13.38 -19.96
C LYS A 83 4.18 -12.45 -20.96
N ASP A 84 3.03 -12.86 -21.48
CA ASP A 84 2.22 -12.04 -22.37
C ASP A 84 1.29 -11.15 -21.52
N LYS A 85 1.55 -9.85 -21.52
CA LYS A 85 0.80 -8.87 -20.72
C LYS A 85 -0.72 -8.91 -21.00
N SER A 86 -1.13 -9.10 -22.23
CA SER A 86 -2.56 -9.12 -22.60
C SER A 86 -3.25 -10.36 -22.05
N LYS A 87 -2.60 -11.53 -22.19
CA LYS A 87 -3.10 -12.79 -21.64
C LYS A 87 -3.14 -12.75 -20.10
N PHE A 88 -2.12 -12.16 -19.49
CA PHE A 88 -2.05 -12.03 -18.05
C PHE A 88 -3.19 -11.16 -17.49
N ILE A 89 -3.43 -10.00 -18.09
CA ILE A 89 -4.55 -9.11 -17.70
C ILE A 89 -5.89 -9.84 -17.87
N SER A 90 -6.09 -10.57 -18.98
CA SER A 90 -7.30 -11.35 -19.19
C SER A 90 -7.48 -12.44 -18.13
N ALA A 91 -6.42 -13.15 -17.78
CA ALA A 91 -6.45 -14.17 -16.74
C ALA A 91 -6.74 -13.57 -15.36
N CYS A 92 -6.21 -12.40 -15.02
CA CYS A 92 -6.53 -11.68 -13.80
C CYS A 92 -8.01 -11.25 -13.74
N ARG A 93 -8.56 -10.75 -14.84
CA ARG A 93 -10.00 -10.41 -14.96
C ARG A 93 -10.90 -11.64 -14.75
N GLU A 94 -10.59 -12.75 -15.42
CA GLU A 94 -11.34 -14.01 -15.26
C GLU A 94 -11.29 -14.52 -13.83
N TYR A 95 -10.11 -14.47 -13.21
CA TYR A 95 -9.93 -14.84 -11.82
C TYR A 95 -10.81 -13.97 -10.91
N ALA A 96 -10.72 -12.65 -11.01
CA ALA A 96 -11.50 -11.72 -10.21
C ALA A 96 -13.02 -11.95 -10.37
N LEU A 97 -13.51 -12.13 -11.60
CA LEU A 97 -14.92 -12.40 -11.85
C LEU A 97 -15.37 -13.72 -11.20
N SER A 98 -14.54 -14.76 -11.21
CA SER A 98 -14.85 -16.02 -10.54
C SER A 98 -14.95 -15.87 -9.03
N GLN A 99 -14.09 -15.04 -8.41
CA GLN A 99 -14.11 -14.77 -6.99
C GLN A 99 -15.35 -13.94 -6.58
N ILE A 100 -15.74 -12.96 -7.41
CA ILE A 100 -16.96 -12.18 -7.21
C ILE A 100 -18.18 -13.09 -7.12
N GLU A 101 -18.34 -14.02 -8.05
CA GLU A 101 -19.48 -14.94 -8.05
C GLU A 101 -19.50 -15.85 -6.80
N ASN A 102 -18.34 -16.28 -6.31
CA ASN A 102 -18.26 -17.07 -5.08
C ASN A 102 -18.62 -16.22 -3.87
N GLN A 103 -18.02 -15.06 -3.70
CA GLN A 103 -18.30 -14.16 -2.59
C GLN A 103 -19.75 -13.65 -2.60
N LYS A 104 -20.33 -13.37 -3.78
CA LYS A 104 -21.75 -12.98 -3.94
C LYS A 104 -22.67 -14.05 -3.37
N LYS A 105 -22.44 -15.32 -3.69
CA LYS A 105 -23.24 -16.44 -3.15
C LYS A 105 -23.20 -16.48 -1.62
N ASP A 106 -22.01 -16.28 -1.05
CA ASP A 106 -21.83 -16.32 0.40
C ASP A 106 -22.51 -15.13 1.10
N PHE A 107 -22.40 -13.92 0.56
CA PHE A 107 -23.09 -12.75 1.10
C PHE A 107 -24.61 -12.87 1.02
N ILE A 108 -25.15 -13.41 -0.09
CA ILE A 108 -26.57 -13.70 -0.23
C ILE A 108 -26.99 -14.74 0.81
N ARG A 109 -26.18 -15.80 1.02
CA ARG A 109 -26.43 -16.81 2.05
C ARG A 109 -26.46 -16.23 3.47
N LEU A 110 -25.64 -15.22 3.75
CA LEU A 110 -25.65 -14.48 5.03
C LEU A 110 -26.90 -13.59 5.20
N GLY A 111 -27.78 -13.51 4.19
CA GLY A 111 -29.00 -12.72 4.23
C GLY A 111 -28.82 -11.23 3.96
N VAL A 112 -27.69 -10.83 3.41
CA VAL A 112 -27.43 -9.44 3.04
C VAL A 112 -28.30 -9.05 1.85
N LEU A 113 -29.14 -8.02 2.01
CA LEU A 113 -29.99 -7.48 0.95
C LEU A 113 -29.24 -6.40 0.17
N GLY A 114 -29.34 -6.48 -1.15
CA GLY A 114 -28.72 -5.49 -2.05
C GLY A 114 -29.09 -5.75 -3.50
N ASP A 115 -28.72 -4.81 -4.35
CA ASP A 115 -28.83 -4.94 -5.81
C ASP A 115 -27.62 -5.70 -6.36
N TRP A 116 -27.65 -7.01 -6.18
CA TRP A 116 -26.56 -7.90 -6.58
C TRP A 116 -26.39 -8.03 -8.08
N GLU A 117 -27.42 -7.73 -8.86
CA GLU A 117 -27.39 -7.80 -10.32
C GLU A 117 -26.69 -6.58 -10.94
N ASN A 118 -26.88 -5.41 -10.32
CA ASN A 118 -26.28 -4.16 -10.78
C ASN A 118 -25.10 -3.75 -9.87
N SER A 119 -24.41 -4.72 -9.29
CA SER A 119 -23.22 -4.44 -8.49
C SER A 119 -22.13 -3.77 -9.34
N TYR A 120 -21.39 -2.82 -8.74
CA TYR A 120 -20.25 -2.21 -9.42
C TYR A 120 -18.96 -3.02 -9.22
N LYS A 121 -18.09 -2.96 -10.21
CA LYS A 121 -16.78 -3.61 -10.18
C LYS A 121 -15.72 -2.63 -10.68
N SER A 122 -14.62 -2.50 -9.96
CA SER A 122 -13.54 -1.60 -10.39
C SER A 122 -12.92 -1.99 -11.74
N LEU A 123 -13.11 -3.24 -12.19
CA LEU A 123 -12.69 -3.74 -13.51
C LEU A 123 -13.67 -3.40 -14.65
N ASP A 124 -14.84 -2.82 -14.38
CA ASP A 124 -15.77 -2.44 -15.43
C ASP A 124 -15.19 -1.25 -16.21
N SER A 125 -15.25 -1.30 -17.55
CA SER A 125 -14.61 -0.28 -18.42
C SER A 125 -15.15 1.13 -18.17
N SER A 126 -16.41 1.28 -17.79
CA SER A 126 -17.00 2.56 -17.40
C SER A 126 -16.37 3.08 -16.10
N PHE A 127 -16.15 2.21 -15.11
CA PHE A 127 -15.52 2.56 -13.84
C PHE A 127 -14.05 2.98 -14.05
N GLU A 128 -13.30 2.20 -14.83
CA GLU A 128 -11.92 2.53 -15.20
C GLU A 128 -11.85 3.89 -15.92
N ALA A 129 -12.76 4.15 -16.88
CA ALA A 129 -12.81 5.40 -17.60
C ALA A 129 -13.13 6.60 -16.67
N ASP A 130 -14.03 6.45 -15.71
CA ASP A 130 -14.37 7.51 -14.76
C ASP A 130 -13.24 7.78 -13.77
N THR A 131 -12.49 6.75 -13.39
CA THR A 131 -11.27 6.90 -12.59
C THR A 131 -10.22 7.73 -13.33
N VAL A 132 -9.97 7.44 -14.61
CA VAL A 132 -9.02 8.20 -15.45
C VAL A 132 -9.50 9.65 -15.65
N ARG A 133 -10.80 9.87 -15.89
CA ARG A 133 -11.37 11.23 -16.02
C ARG A 133 -11.22 12.02 -14.73
N SER A 134 -11.45 11.37 -13.59
CA SER A 134 -11.32 12.02 -12.27
C SER A 134 -9.87 12.42 -12.00
N LEU A 135 -8.91 11.53 -12.28
CA LEU A 135 -7.48 11.83 -12.21
C LEU A 135 -7.11 13.00 -13.16
N GLY A 136 -7.63 12.99 -14.40
CA GLY A 136 -7.42 14.06 -15.35
C GLY A 136 -7.86 15.43 -14.81
N ARG A 137 -8.99 15.50 -14.12
CA ARG A 137 -9.47 16.76 -13.47
C ARG A 137 -8.53 17.21 -12.36
N ILE A 138 -8.01 16.29 -11.55
CA ILE A 138 -7.03 16.59 -10.49
C ILE A 138 -5.75 17.18 -11.10
N VAL A 139 -5.25 16.57 -12.19
CA VAL A 139 -4.08 17.08 -12.94
C VAL A 139 -4.34 18.47 -13.48
N THR A 140 -5.50 18.69 -14.15
CA THR A 140 -5.85 19.98 -14.75
C THR A 140 -5.97 21.09 -13.70
N ASN A 141 -6.43 20.74 -12.49
CA ASN A 141 -6.52 21.69 -11.38
C ASN A 141 -5.18 21.93 -10.65
N GLY A 142 -4.08 21.33 -11.12
CA GLY A 142 -2.74 21.56 -10.56
C GLY A 142 -2.46 20.86 -9.22
N HIS A 143 -3.30 19.91 -8.82
CA HIS A 143 -3.14 19.19 -7.55
C HIS A 143 -2.19 18.00 -7.63
N LEU A 144 -1.76 17.59 -8.83
CA LEU A 144 -0.82 16.50 -9.04
C LEU A 144 0.51 17.04 -9.57
N GLN A 145 1.59 16.73 -8.86
CA GLN A 145 2.95 17.09 -9.26
C GLN A 145 3.82 15.84 -9.35
N LYS A 146 4.74 15.84 -10.31
CA LYS A 146 5.76 14.78 -10.38
C LYS A 146 6.80 15.01 -9.29
N GLY A 147 7.09 13.98 -8.52
CA GLY A 147 8.09 14.01 -7.47
C GLY A 147 8.75 12.64 -7.30
N GLU A 148 9.77 12.59 -6.46
CA GLU A 148 10.46 11.35 -6.10
C GLU A 148 10.34 11.15 -4.61
N LYS A 149 9.99 9.92 -4.20
CA LYS A 149 9.90 9.50 -2.80
C LYS A 149 10.44 8.08 -2.69
N PRO A 150 11.33 7.79 -1.71
CA PRO A 150 11.72 6.42 -1.42
C PRO A 150 10.49 5.59 -1.05
N VAL A 151 10.38 4.41 -1.64
CA VAL A 151 9.32 3.45 -1.37
C VAL A 151 9.90 2.07 -1.12
N HIS A 152 9.20 1.24 -0.35
CA HIS A 152 9.58 -0.15 -0.16
C HIS A 152 9.43 -0.92 -1.47
N PHE A 153 10.37 -1.81 -1.75
CA PHE A 153 10.36 -2.67 -2.92
C PHE A 153 10.57 -4.12 -2.49
N CYS A 154 9.65 -4.99 -2.90
CA CYS A 154 9.77 -6.42 -2.67
C CYS A 154 10.52 -7.08 -3.83
N TYR A 155 11.65 -7.72 -3.54
CA TYR A 155 12.45 -8.42 -4.55
C TYR A 155 11.79 -9.71 -5.04
N ASP A 156 11.02 -10.37 -4.20
CA ASP A 156 10.30 -11.59 -4.56
C ASP A 156 9.11 -11.30 -5.46
N CYS A 157 8.31 -10.29 -5.11
CA CYS A 157 7.19 -9.82 -5.93
C CYS A 157 7.62 -8.97 -7.12
N LYS A 158 8.85 -8.43 -7.11
CA LYS A 158 9.38 -7.47 -8.10
C LYS A 158 8.49 -6.25 -8.28
N SER A 159 7.93 -5.76 -7.18
CA SER A 159 6.98 -4.65 -7.14
C SER A 159 7.28 -3.68 -6.01
N ALA A 160 6.98 -2.40 -6.23
CA ALA A 160 6.89 -1.43 -5.15
C ALA A 160 5.68 -1.76 -4.27
N LEU A 161 5.81 -1.53 -2.97
CA LEU A 161 4.76 -1.79 -1.99
C LEU A 161 4.18 -0.48 -1.48
N ALA A 162 2.86 -0.46 -1.30
CA ALA A 162 2.21 0.56 -0.47
C ALA A 162 2.58 0.34 1.00
N GLU A 163 2.49 1.39 1.81
CA GLU A 163 2.84 1.31 3.25
C GLU A 163 1.98 0.27 3.99
N ALA A 164 0.71 0.13 3.60
CA ALA A 164 -0.20 -0.86 4.18
C ALA A 164 0.11 -2.32 3.78
N GLU A 165 0.96 -2.54 2.79
CA GLU A 165 1.38 -3.87 2.32
C GLU A 165 2.70 -4.32 2.96
N VAL A 166 3.32 -3.45 3.78
CA VAL A 166 4.58 -3.73 4.46
C VAL A 166 4.28 -4.42 5.78
N GLU A 167 4.79 -5.63 5.94
CA GLU A 167 4.76 -6.38 7.20
C GLU A 167 6.10 -6.27 7.89
N TYR A 168 6.07 -6.15 9.23
CA TYR A 168 7.25 -6.03 10.06
C TYR A 168 7.42 -7.29 10.90
N GLU A 169 8.65 -7.79 10.95
CA GLU A 169 9.02 -8.92 11.78
C GLU A 169 10.34 -8.65 12.50
N ASP A 170 10.54 -9.28 13.65
CA ASP A 170 11.78 -9.19 14.41
C ASP A 170 12.90 -9.89 13.64
N LYS A 171 13.99 -9.15 13.35
CA LYS A 171 15.13 -9.67 12.62
C LYS A 171 16.44 -9.36 13.34
N VAL A 172 17.29 -10.35 13.49
CA VAL A 172 18.66 -10.17 13.96
C VAL A 172 19.53 -9.68 12.78
N SER A 173 20.00 -8.43 12.87
CA SER A 173 20.94 -7.86 11.89
C SER A 173 22.33 -7.70 12.49
N LYS A 174 23.36 -7.87 11.65
CA LYS A 174 24.74 -7.53 12.04
C LYS A 174 24.89 -6.02 12.09
N SER A 175 25.40 -5.50 13.20
CA SER A 175 25.85 -4.11 13.29
C SER A 175 27.35 -4.04 13.05
N ILE A 176 27.79 -2.96 12.45
CA ILE A 176 29.21 -2.69 12.22
C ILE A 176 29.54 -1.24 12.51
N ASP A 177 30.78 -1.05 12.96
CA ASP A 177 31.40 0.28 13.05
C ASP A 177 32.30 0.47 11.84
N VAL A 178 32.19 1.64 11.18
CA VAL A 178 32.95 1.94 9.97
C VAL A 178 33.67 3.27 10.14
N GLY A 179 34.99 3.27 9.94
CA GLY A 179 35.80 4.47 9.95
C GLY A 179 35.92 5.11 8.56
N PHE A 180 35.34 6.29 8.37
CA PHE A 180 35.49 7.10 7.16
C PHE A 180 36.68 8.05 7.29
N LYS A 181 37.68 7.86 6.45
CA LYS A 181 38.88 8.73 6.45
C LYS A 181 38.53 10.18 6.13
N VAL A 182 39.05 11.07 6.94
CA VAL A 182 38.94 12.52 6.72
C VAL A 182 39.85 12.95 5.56
N LYS A 183 39.33 13.81 4.69
CA LYS A 183 40.13 14.40 3.60
C LYS A 183 41.24 15.28 4.16
N LYS A 184 42.43 15.27 3.50
CA LYS A 184 43.61 16.03 3.92
C LYS A 184 43.32 17.52 4.16
N ASP A 185 42.55 18.15 3.28
CA ASP A 185 42.19 19.56 3.36
C ASP A 185 41.40 19.94 4.63
N SER A 186 40.72 18.97 5.24
CA SER A 186 39.94 19.14 6.44
C SER A 186 40.72 18.88 7.74
N LEU A 187 41.90 18.26 7.65
CA LEU A 187 42.69 17.90 8.84
C LEU A 187 43.20 19.15 9.59
N VAL A 188 43.57 20.23 8.87
CA VAL A 188 43.98 21.50 9.46
C VAL A 188 42.92 22.09 10.35
N LYS A 189 41.65 22.07 9.90
CA LYS A 189 40.50 22.54 10.68
C LYS A 189 40.23 21.67 11.91
N LEU A 190 40.41 20.37 11.80
CA LEU A 190 40.24 19.44 12.90
C LEU A 190 41.38 19.55 13.91
N SER A 191 42.63 19.74 13.45
CA SER A 191 43.78 19.98 14.33
C SER A 191 43.58 21.24 15.18
N ALA A 192 43.05 22.31 14.58
CA ALA A 192 42.71 23.52 15.32
C ALA A 192 41.54 23.27 16.32
N ALA A 193 40.51 22.57 15.90
CA ALA A 193 39.32 22.27 16.75
C ALA A 193 39.66 21.40 17.99
N PHE A 194 40.58 20.43 17.81
CA PHE A 194 41.00 19.54 18.90
C PHE A 194 42.26 20.03 19.62
N SER A 195 42.83 21.19 19.21
CA SER A 195 44.09 21.73 19.74
C SER A 195 45.23 20.69 19.74
N LYS A 196 45.29 19.85 18.73
CA LYS A 196 46.24 18.74 18.59
C LYS A 196 46.57 18.55 17.13
N GLU A 197 47.84 18.34 16.80
CA GLU A 197 48.25 17.99 15.46
C GLU A 197 47.69 16.61 15.02
N ILE A 198 46.98 16.58 13.90
CA ILE A 198 46.30 15.40 13.37
C ILE A 198 46.74 15.21 11.92
N ASP A 199 47.63 14.23 11.69
CA ASP A 199 48.10 13.87 10.32
C ASP A 199 47.08 12.99 9.57
N SER A 200 46.31 12.21 10.31
CA SER A 200 45.25 11.37 9.77
C SER A 200 44.20 11.03 10.88
N CYS A 201 42.95 10.98 10.51
CA CYS A 201 41.88 10.47 11.39
C CYS A 201 40.72 9.97 10.56
N SER A 202 39.83 9.22 11.22
CA SER A 202 38.57 8.74 10.66
C SER A 202 37.40 9.08 11.56
N PHE A 203 36.31 9.51 10.99
CA PHE A 203 35.01 9.53 11.66
C PHE A 203 34.46 8.11 11.72
N VAL A 204 34.04 7.68 12.91
CA VAL A 204 33.41 6.37 13.08
C VAL A 204 31.91 6.54 13.08
N ILE A 205 31.23 5.75 12.28
CA ILE A 205 29.79 5.62 12.27
C ILE A 205 29.41 4.19 12.65
N TRP A 206 28.25 4.05 13.20
CA TRP A 206 27.63 2.77 13.46
C TRP A 206 26.42 2.55 12.57
N THR A 207 26.24 1.32 12.07
CA THR A 207 25.07 0.99 11.24
C THR A 207 24.65 -0.47 11.42
N THR A 208 23.33 -0.71 11.33
CA THR A 208 22.71 -2.04 11.21
C THR A 208 22.42 -2.39 9.75
N THR A 209 22.70 -1.50 8.81
CA THR A 209 22.44 -1.67 7.38
C THR A 209 23.73 -1.57 6.54
N PRO A 210 24.67 -2.51 6.72
CA PRO A 210 26.01 -2.42 6.11
C PRO A 210 26.00 -2.40 4.58
N TRP A 211 24.95 -2.92 3.95
CA TRP A 211 24.78 -2.91 2.49
C TRP A 211 24.59 -1.51 1.88
N THR A 212 24.32 -0.49 2.70
CA THR A 212 24.20 0.90 2.25
C THR A 212 25.56 1.59 2.09
N ILE A 213 26.62 1.08 2.74
CA ILE A 213 27.96 1.67 2.75
C ILE A 213 28.56 1.88 1.35
N PRO A 214 28.43 0.96 0.37
CA PRO A 214 28.99 1.17 -0.96
C PRO A 214 28.47 2.43 -1.68
N ALA A 215 27.26 2.88 -1.37
CA ALA A 215 26.63 4.07 -1.95
C ALA A 215 26.84 5.33 -1.09
N ASN A 216 27.61 5.25 0.00
CA ASN A 216 27.79 6.36 0.92
C ASN A 216 28.69 7.45 0.30
N ALA A 217 28.18 8.67 0.18
CA ALA A 217 28.88 9.81 -0.40
C ALA A 217 29.48 10.77 0.64
N ALA A 218 28.90 10.83 1.85
CA ALA A 218 29.31 11.76 2.89
C ALA A 218 28.89 11.28 4.28
N VAL A 219 29.49 11.86 5.32
CA VAL A 219 29.10 11.71 6.71
C VAL A 219 28.54 13.03 7.21
N SER A 220 27.33 13.00 7.78
CA SER A 220 26.70 14.13 8.44
C SER A 220 27.09 14.14 9.92
N ILE A 221 27.43 15.31 10.45
CA ILE A 221 27.73 15.51 11.88
C ILE A 221 26.69 16.41 12.51
N GLY A 222 26.34 16.11 13.79
CA GLY A 222 25.39 16.93 14.55
C GLY A 222 26.14 18.11 15.20
N PRO A 223 25.69 19.37 15.01
CA PRO A 223 26.34 20.53 15.59
C PRO A 223 26.23 20.56 17.12
N GLU A 224 25.22 19.93 17.69
CA GLU A 224 24.97 19.86 19.15
C GLU A 224 25.68 18.68 19.83
N LEU A 225 26.30 17.78 19.04
CA LEU A 225 26.98 16.61 19.59
C LEU A 225 28.43 16.94 19.97
N LYS A 226 28.90 16.36 21.07
CA LYS A 226 30.29 16.43 21.48
C LYS A 226 31.06 15.29 20.83
N TYR A 227 32.10 15.65 20.09
CA TYR A 227 32.99 14.69 19.43
C TYR A 227 34.31 14.59 20.17
N THR A 228 34.81 13.37 20.32
CA THR A 228 36.06 13.07 21.02
C THR A 228 37.07 12.46 20.02
N LEU A 229 38.30 12.95 20.08
CA LEU A 229 39.42 12.38 19.34
C LEU A 229 40.10 11.32 20.20
N CYS A 230 40.03 10.06 19.77
CA CYS A 230 40.62 8.91 20.45
C CYS A 230 41.77 8.33 19.63
N SER A 231 42.90 8.02 20.28
CA SER A 231 43.96 7.24 19.67
C SER A 231 43.72 5.76 19.88
N SER A 232 43.81 4.97 18.83
CA SER A 232 43.57 3.53 18.84
C SER A 232 44.60 2.76 18.00
N LYS A 233 44.55 1.43 18.07
CA LYS A 233 45.36 0.56 17.20
C LYS A 233 45.03 0.75 15.69
N PHE A 234 43.89 1.34 15.38
CA PHE A 234 43.45 1.64 14.01
C PHE A 234 43.77 3.09 13.57
N GLY A 235 44.54 3.83 14.40
CA GLY A 235 44.83 5.25 14.19
C GLY A 235 43.95 6.16 15.04
N ASN A 236 43.91 7.44 14.71
CA ASN A 236 43.09 8.44 15.36
C ASN A 236 41.62 8.31 14.86
N LEU A 237 40.71 8.19 15.81
CA LEU A 237 39.27 8.05 15.55
C LEU A 237 38.52 9.23 16.17
N ILE A 238 37.53 9.73 15.47
CA ILE A 238 36.58 10.74 15.99
C ILE A 238 35.24 10.02 16.24
N LEU A 239 34.80 10.09 17.48
CA LEU A 239 33.58 9.46 17.99
C LEU A 239 32.64 10.54 18.56
N ALA A 240 31.32 10.32 18.45
CA ALA A 240 30.29 11.14 19.06
C ALA A 240 30.03 10.70 20.51
#